data_24c72c49095de363072969dccfaed9ae
#
_entry.id   24c72c49095de363072969dccfaed9ae
#
_cell.length_a   1.000
_cell.length_b   1.000
_cell.length_c   1.000
_cell.angle_alpha   90.00
_cell.angle_beta   90.00
_cell.angle_gamma   90.00
#
_symmetry.space_group_name_H-M   'P 1'
#
loop_
_entity.id
_entity.type
_entity.pdbx_description
1 polymer ?
#
loop_
_entity_poly.entity_id
_entity_poly.type
_entity_poly.pdbx_seq_one_letter_code
_entity_poly.pdbx_strand_id
1 'polypeptide(L)'
;MPVTFVETTQPASRPSLPVRALDFALPERLIATRPARPRDAARMLVVRRSTGEITHARVRDLPEFLRAEDRLFFNTTRVLPARLIARRVDSGGRAEGLLIEPQPGGTWKAMLKSNGRLRAGVRIELLDHDERPGGAILELLARDGAEWILRLESAEPMERVLERLGRTPLPPYILRARQGGEPIDDAADRAWYQTVFAGGDREEPDPPREHYSVAAPTAGLHFTPDLLVRLGQRGVIRRDLILHVGPGTFKPVTAENLADHVMHREWFEVPPETLKDLAALSRSRSETDAEGGAGAPRSARNARNSRNSLIIAVGTTTVRTLESLPSPLPVGESPDTGPLRGATDLLIAPPHEFRYLDGMLTNFHLPRSTLLALVAAMVGLERLHAIYAEAIAREYRFYSYGDAMLILP
;
A
#
# COMPACT_ATOMS: atom_id res chain seq x y z
N MET A 1 4.75 -1.40 27.45
CA MET A 1 4.50 0.02 27.18
C MET A 1 3.02 0.20 26.83
N PRO A 2 2.33 1.26 27.29
CA PRO A 2 0.94 1.46 26.91
C PRO A 2 0.85 1.74 25.42
N VAL A 3 0.06 0.96 24.70
CA VAL A 3 -0.24 1.15 23.27
C VAL A 3 -1.48 2.02 23.18
N THR A 4 -1.39 3.17 22.51
CA THR A 4 -2.55 4.01 22.24
C THR A 4 -3.25 3.49 21.00
N PHE A 5 -4.50 3.02 21.15
CA PHE A 5 -5.32 2.56 20.04
C PHE A 5 -6.27 3.67 19.60
N VAL A 6 -6.33 3.93 18.30
CA VAL A 6 -7.21 4.94 17.71
C VAL A 6 -8.14 4.27 16.69
N GLU A 7 -9.44 4.42 16.88
CA GLU A 7 -10.41 4.15 15.82
C GLU A 7 -10.53 5.40 14.95
N THR A 8 -10.24 5.24 13.66
CA THR A 8 -10.42 6.35 12.71
C THR A 8 -11.88 6.46 12.35
N THR A 9 -12.46 7.62 12.68
CA THR A 9 -13.81 7.97 12.21
C THR A 9 -13.74 8.42 10.77
N GLN A 10 -14.59 7.85 9.92
CA GLN A 10 -14.80 8.39 8.58
C GLN A 10 -15.34 9.82 8.69
N PRO A 11 -15.02 10.70 7.72
CA PRO A 11 -15.69 12.01 7.63
C PRO A 11 -17.22 11.81 7.59
N ALA A 12 -17.95 12.75 8.16
CA ALA A 12 -19.40 12.70 8.31
C ALA A 12 -20.15 12.50 6.97
N SER A 13 -19.53 12.79 5.84
CA SER A 13 -20.02 12.49 4.50
C SER A 13 -18.95 11.81 3.66
N ARG A 14 -19.31 10.66 3.07
CA ARG A 14 -18.45 10.01 2.07
C ARG A 14 -18.41 10.82 0.79
N PRO A 15 -17.24 10.90 0.11
CA PRO A 15 -17.13 11.66 -1.13
C PRO A 15 -18.01 11.05 -2.22
N SER A 16 -18.93 11.84 -2.76
CA SER A 16 -19.80 11.44 -3.87
C SER A 16 -19.12 11.74 -5.19
N LEU A 17 -18.58 10.69 -5.83
CA LEU A 17 -17.96 10.78 -7.15
C LEU A 17 -18.43 9.58 -8.00
N PRO A 18 -19.03 9.80 -9.16
CA PRO A 18 -19.36 8.70 -10.08
C PRO A 18 -18.07 7.96 -10.49
N VAL A 19 -18.05 6.63 -10.34
CA VAL A 19 -16.85 5.81 -10.62
C VAL A 19 -16.44 5.92 -12.10
N ARG A 20 -17.39 6.15 -13.02
CA ARG A 20 -17.12 6.44 -14.43
C ARG A 20 -16.22 7.67 -14.66
N ALA A 21 -16.22 8.64 -13.74
CA ALA A 21 -15.33 9.81 -13.82
C ALA A 21 -13.84 9.45 -13.66
N LEU A 22 -13.56 8.23 -13.19
CA LEU A 22 -12.22 7.67 -13.04
C LEU A 22 -11.89 6.64 -14.14
N ASP A 23 -12.67 6.62 -15.22
CA ASP A 23 -12.46 5.66 -16.31
C ASP A 23 -11.52 6.22 -17.37
N PHE A 24 -10.70 5.35 -17.93
CA PHE A 24 -9.83 5.63 -19.07
C PHE A 24 -9.45 4.32 -19.78
N ALA A 25 -9.14 4.39 -21.08
CA ALA A 25 -8.69 3.24 -21.84
C ALA A 25 -7.20 2.97 -21.58
N LEU A 26 -6.88 1.84 -20.97
CA LEU A 26 -5.51 1.39 -20.73
C LEU A 26 -5.16 0.24 -21.68
N PRO A 27 -4.17 0.43 -22.58
CA PRO A 27 -3.66 -0.67 -23.41
C PRO A 27 -2.98 -1.75 -22.55
N GLU A 28 -3.36 -3.02 -22.74
CA GLU A 28 -2.83 -4.14 -21.95
C GLU A 28 -1.29 -4.26 -21.99
N ARG A 29 -0.68 -3.91 -23.13
CA ARG A 29 0.78 -3.92 -23.31
C ARG A 29 1.53 -3.01 -22.32
N LEU A 30 0.84 -2.02 -21.73
CA LEU A 30 1.43 -1.11 -20.74
C LEU A 30 1.37 -1.67 -19.31
N ILE A 31 0.75 -2.81 -19.08
CA ILE A 31 0.72 -3.48 -17.78
C ILE A 31 2.07 -4.15 -17.54
N ALA A 32 2.79 -3.69 -16.54
CA ALA A 32 4.10 -4.25 -16.20
C ALA A 32 3.96 -5.59 -15.47
N THR A 33 4.64 -6.60 -15.98
CA THR A 33 4.69 -7.94 -15.39
C THR A 33 5.96 -8.19 -14.58
N ARG A 34 6.98 -7.34 -14.75
CA ARG A 34 8.30 -7.39 -14.07
C ARG A 34 8.75 -5.97 -13.70
N PRO A 35 9.49 -5.79 -12.58
CA PRO A 35 10.04 -4.49 -12.23
C PRO A 35 11.13 -4.04 -13.23
N ALA A 36 11.47 -2.76 -13.22
CA ALA A 36 12.67 -2.26 -13.88
C ALA A 36 13.92 -2.86 -13.21
N ARG A 37 15.01 -2.91 -13.96
CA ARG A 37 16.31 -3.39 -13.46
C ARG A 37 17.42 -2.39 -13.84
N PRO A 38 18.07 -1.75 -12.86
CA PRO A 38 17.71 -1.74 -11.42
C PRO A 38 16.32 -1.11 -11.20
N ARG A 39 15.75 -1.29 -10.00
CA ARG A 39 14.37 -0.86 -9.68
C ARG A 39 14.16 0.63 -9.88
N ASP A 40 15.14 1.45 -9.50
CA ASP A 40 15.16 2.91 -9.63
C ASP A 40 15.41 3.41 -11.07
N ALA A 41 15.63 2.50 -12.02
CA ALA A 41 15.63 2.82 -13.45
C ALA A 41 14.21 3.00 -14.02
N ALA A 42 13.15 2.66 -13.25
CA ALA A 42 11.77 2.96 -13.62
C ALA A 42 11.61 4.44 -13.94
N ARG A 43 10.77 4.76 -14.92
CA ARG A 43 10.48 6.16 -15.26
C ARG A 43 9.66 6.81 -14.16
N MET A 44 9.78 8.11 -14.04
CA MET A 44 9.02 8.91 -13.07
C MET A 44 8.46 10.15 -13.78
N LEU A 45 7.15 10.29 -13.72
CA LEU A 45 6.45 11.48 -14.17
C LEU A 45 6.27 12.41 -12.97
N VAL A 46 6.87 13.59 -13.02
CA VAL A 46 6.81 14.59 -11.95
C VAL A 46 5.76 15.62 -12.28
N VAL A 47 4.81 15.83 -11.39
CA VAL A 47 3.72 16.80 -11.52
C VAL A 47 3.86 17.87 -10.46
N ARG A 48 3.95 19.14 -10.85
CA ARG A 48 3.85 20.28 -9.94
C ARG A 48 2.41 20.79 -9.91
N ARG A 49 1.74 20.66 -8.76
CA ARG A 49 0.32 21.03 -8.63
C ARG A 49 0.06 22.52 -8.81
N SER A 50 1.00 23.36 -8.37
CA SER A 50 0.86 24.82 -8.44
C SER A 50 0.87 25.35 -9.89
N THR A 51 1.71 24.78 -10.75
CA THR A 51 1.89 25.24 -12.15
C THR A 51 1.20 24.34 -13.16
N GLY A 52 0.94 23.08 -12.83
CA GLY A 52 0.51 22.06 -13.79
C GLY A 52 1.65 21.49 -14.63
N GLU A 53 2.89 21.90 -14.38
CA GLU A 53 4.06 21.44 -15.12
C GLU A 53 4.26 19.93 -14.94
N ILE A 54 4.59 19.26 -16.06
CA ILE A 54 4.95 17.85 -16.11
C ILE A 54 6.40 17.72 -16.57
N THR A 55 7.22 17.05 -15.78
CA THR A 55 8.61 16.71 -16.09
C THR A 55 8.78 15.20 -16.16
N HIS A 56 9.55 14.69 -17.12
CA HIS A 56 9.86 13.28 -17.26
C HIS A 56 11.26 13.00 -16.75
N ALA A 57 11.35 12.06 -15.80
CA ALA A 57 12.58 11.68 -15.11
C ALA A 57 12.61 10.15 -14.89
N ARG A 58 13.55 9.70 -14.10
CA ARG A 58 13.61 8.35 -13.54
C ARG A 58 13.54 8.42 -12.02
N VAL A 59 13.17 7.31 -11.40
CA VAL A 59 13.10 7.26 -9.92
C VAL A 59 14.48 7.55 -9.30
N ARG A 60 15.58 7.13 -9.93
CA ARG A 60 16.94 7.45 -9.48
C ARG A 60 17.25 8.95 -9.40
N ASP A 61 16.48 9.78 -10.08
CA ASP A 61 16.64 11.23 -10.10
C ASP A 61 15.83 11.93 -9.00
N LEU A 62 15.11 11.15 -8.17
CA LEU A 62 14.30 11.66 -7.06
C LEU A 62 15.04 12.66 -6.15
N PRO A 63 16.35 12.48 -5.81
CA PRO A 63 17.08 13.46 -5.03
C PRO A 63 17.16 14.87 -5.64
N GLU A 64 16.98 15.02 -6.94
CA GLU A 64 17.01 16.31 -7.64
C GLU A 64 15.72 17.12 -7.42
N PHE A 65 14.61 16.44 -7.09
CA PHE A 65 13.29 17.03 -6.85
C PHE A 65 13.02 17.35 -5.38
N LEU A 66 13.91 16.89 -4.48
CA LEU A 66 13.78 17.04 -3.04
C LEU A 66 14.90 17.91 -2.46
N ARG A 67 14.61 18.54 -1.33
CA ARG A 67 15.56 19.39 -0.59
C ARG A 67 15.97 18.72 0.70
N ALA A 68 17.04 19.21 1.31
CA ALA A 68 17.34 18.89 2.69
C ALA A 68 16.13 19.22 3.57
N GLU A 69 15.94 18.43 4.62
CA GLU A 69 14.82 18.52 5.56
C GLU A 69 13.44 18.11 4.99
N ASP A 70 13.29 17.78 3.69
CA ASP A 70 12.06 17.13 3.21
C ASP A 70 11.95 15.73 3.82
N ARG A 71 10.71 15.29 4.14
CA ARG A 71 10.43 13.98 4.74
C ARG A 71 9.78 13.06 3.74
N LEU A 72 10.37 11.88 3.59
CA LEU A 72 9.75 10.75 2.90
C LEU A 72 9.21 9.75 3.90
N PHE A 73 7.91 9.52 3.89
CA PHE A 73 7.24 8.54 4.74
C PHE A 73 7.04 7.22 4.00
N PHE A 74 7.47 6.12 4.58
CA PHE A 74 7.45 4.79 3.98
C PHE A 74 6.56 3.83 4.75
N ASN A 75 5.83 3.00 4.04
CA ASN A 75 5.21 1.81 4.61
C ASN A 75 6.21 0.65 4.56
N THR A 76 6.69 0.23 5.73
CA THR A 76 7.72 -0.82 5.88
C THR A 76 7.13 -2.21 6.11
N THR A 77 5.85 -2.39 5.86
CA THR A 77 5.22 -3.70 6.02
C THR A 77 5.90 -4.77 5.17
N ARG A 78 5.95 -5.99 5.71
CA ARG A 78 6.49 -7.17 5.01
C ARG A 78 5.35 -7.99 4.41
N VAL A 79 5.51 -8.40 3.17
CA VAL A 79 4.56 -9.29 2.48
C VAL A 79 4.85 -10.73 2.86
N LEU A 80 3.83 -11.46 3.32
CA LEU A 80 3.92 -12.90 3.48
C LEU A 80 3.71 -13.63 2.15
N PRO A 81 4.31 -14.80 1.95
CA PRO A 81 3.99 -15.68 0.82
C PRO A 81 2.64 -16.37 1.04
N ALA A 82 1.58 -15.57 1.15
CA ALA A 82 0.27 -15.97 1.62
C ALA A 82 -0.62 -16.65 0.56
N ARG A 83 -0.16 -16.73 -0.71
CA ARG A 83 -0.88 -17.45 -1.76
C ARG A 83 -0.65 -18.94 -1.62
N LEU A 84 -1.75 -19.71 -1.57
CA LEU A 84 -1.76 -21.14 -1.34
C LEU A 84 -2.15 -21.88 -2.61
N ILE A 85 -1.42 -22.96 -2.93
CA ILE A 85 -1.82 -24.00 -3.86
C ILE A 85 -1.99 -25.25 -3.03
N ALA A 86 -3.14 -25.91 -3.18
CA ALA A 86 -3.50 -27.06 -2.36
C ALA A 86 -4.31 -28.07 -3.15
N ARG A 87 -4.47 -29.26 -2.60
CA ARG A 87 -5.42 -30.28 -3.05
C ARG A 87 -6.34 -30.70 -1.91
N ARG A 88 -7.53 -31.06 -2.21
CA ARG A 88 -8.45 -31.66 -1.25
C ARG A 88 -7.97 -33.04 -0.86
N VAL A 89 -7.97 -33.34 0.42
CA VAL A 89 -7.54 -34.66 0.93
C VAL A 89 -8.52 -35.76 0.52
N ASP A 90 -9.84 -35.45 0.48
CA ASP A 90 -10.90 -36.41 0.17
C ASP A 90 -11.02 -36.79 -1.32
N SER A 91 -10.74 -35.86 -2.22
CA SER A 91 -11.03 -36.01 -3.65
C SER A 91 -9.85 -35.75 -4.58
N GLY A 92 -8.72 -35.27 -4.05
CA GLY A 92 -7.59 -34.80 -4.86
C GLY A 92 -7.87 -33.52 -5.65
N GLY A 93 -9.06 -32.95 -5.55
CA GLY A 93 -9.46 -31.75 -6.28
C GLY A 93 -8.57 -30.55 -5.93
N ARG A 94 -8.13 -29.79 -6.95
CA ARG A 94 -7.30 -28.59 -6.79
C ARG A 94 -8.04 -27.51 -6.00
N ALA A 95 -7.33 -26.89 -5.07
CA ALA A 95 -7.75 -25.70 -4.35
C ALA A 95 -6.66 -24.64 -4.43
N GLU A 96 -7.06 -23.39 -4.53
CA GLU A 96 -6.18 -22.23 -4.49
C GLU A 96 -6.72 -21.20 -3.52
N GLY A 97 -5.85 -20.47 -2.85
CA GLY A 97 -6.28 -19.49 -1.89
C GLY A 97 -5.28 -18.40 -1.59
N LEU A 98 -5.76 -17.47 -0.78
CA LEU A 98 -4.98 -16.40 -0.21
C LEU A 98 -5.29 -16.34 1.28
N LEU A 99 -4.29 -16.60 2.14
CA LEU A 99 -4.40 -16.29 3.56
C LEU A 99 -4.51 -14.77 3.72
N ILE A 100 -5.35 -14.32 4.65
CA ILE A 100 -5.65 -12.89 4.82
C ILE A 100 -5.07 -12.40 6.15
N GLU A 101 -5.54 -12.97 7.26
CA GLU A 101 -5.17 -12.53 8.60
C GLU A 101 -5.31 -13.65 9.63
N PRO A 102 -4.48 -13.64 10.69
CA PRO A 102 -4.68 -14.52 11.83
C PRO A 102 -5.94 -14.14 12.61
N GLN A 103 -6.52 -15.11 13.27
CA GLN A 103 -7.69 -14.97 14.12
C GLN A 103 -7.40 -15.53 15.52
N PRO A 104 -8.15 -15.11 16.54
CA PRO A 104 -8.03 -15.70 17.88
C PRO A 104 -8.12 -17.24 17.86
N GLY A 105 -7.37 -17.88 18.75
CA GLY A 105 -7.36 -19.35 18.85
C GLY A 105 -6.53 -20.07 17.79
N GLY A 106 -5.58 -19.37 17.14
CA GLY A 106 -4.64 -19.97 16.18
C GLY A 106 -5.29 -20.33 14.83
N THR A 107 -6.44 -19.73 14.53
CA THR A 107 -7.11 -19.88 13.25
C THR A 107 -6.75 -18.73 12.30
N TRP A 108 -7.10 -18.87 11.02
CA TRP A 108 -6.78 -17.89 9.98
C TRP A 108 -7.96 -17.67 9.06
N LYS A 109 -8.17 -16.44 8.62
CA LYS A 109 -9.06 -16.13 7.51
C LYS A 109 -8.36 -16.35 6.18
N ALA A 110 -9.09 -16.88 5.21
CA ALA A 110 -8.60 -17.07 3.85
C ALA A 110 -9.71 -16.95 2.80
N MET A 111 -9.34 -16.45 1.65
CA MET A 111 -10.12 -16.59 0.43
C MET A 111 -9.73 -17.92 -0.23
N LEU A 112 -10.70 -18.77 -0.57
CA LEU A 112 -10.45 -20.06 -1.20
C LEU A 112 -11.32 -20.25 -2.42
N LYS A 113 -10.74 -20.87 -3.47
CA LYS A 113 -11.42 -21.42 -4.65
C LYS A 113 -11.04 -22.88 -4.78
N SER A 114 -11.97 -23.73 -5.22
CA SER A 114 -11.71 -25.15 -5.41
C SER A 114 -12.54 -25.72 -6.57
N ASN A 115 -12.01 -26.74 -7.19
CA ASN A 115 -12.79 -27.60 -8.08
C ASN A 115 -13.72 -28.46 -7.22
N GLY A 116 -14.94 -28.00 -7.04
CA GLY A 116 -15.96 -28.61 -6.19
C GLY A 116 -16.36 -27.76 -4.99
N ARG A 117 -17.46 -28.15 -4.35
CA ARG A 117 -18.05 -27.38 -3.23
C ARG A 117 -17.21 -27.51 -1.96
N LEU A 118 -16.76 -26.38 -1.44
CA LEU A 118 -16.16 -26.31 -0.11
C LEU A 118 -17.26 -26.26 0.98
N ARG A 119 -17.01 -26.92 2.11
CA ARG A 119 -17.87 -26.94 3.31
C ARG A 119 -16.98 -27.10 4.55
N ALA A 120 -17.51 -26.81 5.73
CA ALA A 120 -16.84 -27.08 6.99
C ALA A 120 -16.45 -28.56 7.10
N GLY A 121 -15.31 -28.86 7.71
CA GLY A 121 -14.71 -30.19 7.81
C GLY A 121 -13.93 -30.64 6.57
N VAL A 122 -13.95 -29.89 5.45
CA VAL A 122 -13.06 -30.19 4.31
C VAL A 122 -11.62 -29.89 4.71
N ARG A 123 -10.73 -30.84 4.39
CA ARG A 123 -9.29 -30.76 4.61
C ARG A 123 -8.59 -30.56 3.30
N ILE A 124 -7.66 -29.61 3.24
CA ILE A 124 -6.83 -29.35 2.05
C ILE A 124 -5.36 -29.49 2.46
N GLU A 125 -4.59 -30.21 1.64
CA GLU A 125 -3.15 -30.36 1.79
C GLU A 125 -2.44 -29.32 0.93
N LEU A 126 -1.56 -28.53 1.54
CA LEU A 126 -0.74 -27.55 0.80
C LEU A 126 0.28 -28.27 -0.08
N LEU A 127 0.48 -27.75 -1.26
CA LEU A 127 1.46 -28.25 -2.22
C LEU A 127 2.71 -27.39 -2.21
N ASP A 128 3.86 -28.01 -2.41
CA ASP A 128 5.12 -27.32 -2.59
C ASP A 128 5.21 -26.62 -3.97
N HIS A 129 6.39 -26.06 -4.28
CA HIS A 129 6.59 -25.33 -5.54
C HIS A 129 6.59 -26.24 -6.78
N ASP A 130 6.82 -27.54 -6.61
CA ASP A 130 6.71 -28.57 -7.66
C ASP A 130 5.29 -29.20 -7.73
N GLU A 131 4.33 -28.64 -7.00
CA GLU A 131 2.97 -29.15 -6.85
C GLU A 131 2.88 -30.58 -6.23
N ARG A 132 3.87 -30.95 -5.40
CA ARG A 132 3.86 -32.18 -4.62
C ARG A 132 3.28 -31.93 -3.22
N PRO A 133 2.81 -32.99 -2.53
CA PRO A 133 2.36 -32.88 -1.14
C PRO A 133 3.40 -32.23 -0.23
N GLY A 134 3.03 -31.14 0.41
CA GLY A 134 3.92 -30.38 1.29
C GLY A 134 3.87 -30.80 2.75
N GLY A 135 2.98 -31.74 3.11
CA GLY A 135 2.83 -32.28 4.46
C GLY A 135 2.15 -31.33 5.47
N ALA A 136 1.55 -30.24 5.02
CA ALA A 136 0.77 -29.34 5.86
C ALA A 136 -0.69 -29.34 5.42
N ILE A 137 -1.58 -29.61 6.38
CA ILE A 137 -3.02 -29.73 6.15
C ILE A 137 -3.75 -28.57 6.81
N LEU A 138 -4.64 -27.95 6.08
CA LEU A 138 -5.57 -26.94 6.59
C LEU A 138 -6.98 -27.51 6.64
N GLU A 139 -7.64 -27.41 7.79
CA GLU A 139 -9.05 -27.74 7.96
C GLU A 139 -9.91 -26.50 7.82
N LEU A 140 -10.96 -26.57 7.02
CA LEU A 140 -11.98 -25.55 6.89
C LEU A 140 -12.96 -25.66 8.05
N LEU A 141 -12.99 -24.69 8.97
CA LEU A 141 -13.83 -24.73 10.16
C LEU A 141 -15.21 -24.11 9.90
N ALA A 142 -15.25 -22.93 9.31
CA ALA A 142 -16.47 -22.16 9.09
C ALA A 142 -16.31 -21.23 7.90
N ARG A 143 -17.44 -20.75 7.38
CA ARG A 143 -17.48 -19.72 6.36
C ARG A 143 -17.95 -18.40 6.98
N ASP A 144 -17.19 -17.32 6.71
CA ASP A 144 -17.52 -15.96 7.10
C ASP A 144 -17.65 -15.11 5.83
N GLY A 145 -18.87 -14.89 5.39
CA GLY A 145 -19.16 -14.20 4.12
C GLY A 145 -18.53 -14.89 2.91
N ALA A 146 -17.58 -14.21 2.26
CA ALA A 146 -16.81 -14.74 1.13
C ALA A 146 -15.55 -15.50 1.56
N GLU A 147 -15.20 -15.48 2.84
CA GLU A 147 -13.96 -15.99 3.40
C GLU A 147 -14.19 -17.29 4.19
N TRP A 148 -13.11 -18.00 4.46
CA TRP A 148 -13.09 -19.23 5.24
C TRP A 148 -12.24 -19.02 6.49
N ILE A 149 -12.69 -19.56 7.61
CA ILE A 149 -11.87 -19.73 8.81
C ILE A 149 -11.17 -21.08 8.71
N LEU A 150 -9.86 -21.08 8.80
CA LEU A 150 -8.99 -22.23 8.63
C LEU A 150 -8.20 -22.51 9.93
N ARG A 151 -7.89 -23.78 10.14
CA ARG A 151 -6.94 -24.22 11.16
C ARG A 151 -5.86 -25.08 10.52
N LEU A 152 -4.60 -24.80 10.87
CA LEU A 152 -3.48 -25.66 10.51
C LEU A 152 -3.44 -26.87 11.42
N GLU A 153 -3.45 -28.09 10.85
CA GLU A 153 -3.27 -29.35 11.57
C GLU A 153 -1.78 -29.66 11.75
N SER A 154 -1.07 -28.80 12.51
CA SER A 154 0.35 -28.97 12.78
C SER A 154 0.75 -28.18 14.03
N ALA A 155 1.82 -28.61 14.69
CA ALA A 155 2.46 -27.84 15.75
C ALA A 155 3.42 -26.76 15.18
N GLU A 156 3.73 -26.83 13.88
CA GLU A 156 4.54 -25.83 13.19
C GLU A 156 3.75 -24.50 13.07
N PRO A 157 4.35 -23.33 13.38
CA PRO A 157 3.69 -22.05 13.15
C PRO A 157 3.34 -21.82 11.68
N MET A 158 2.20 -21.18 11.41
CA MET A 158 1.71 -20.91 10.05
C MET A 158 2.76 -20.16 9.20
N GLU A 159 3.49 -19.25 9.81
CA GLU A 159 4.53 -18.46 9.14
C GLU A 159 5.63 -19.34 8.55
N ARG A 160 6.05 -20.36 9.29
CA ARG A 160 7.03 -21.34 8.81
C ARG A 160 6.49 -22.18 7.66
N VAL A 161 5.23 -22.60 7.77
CA VAL A 161 4.54 -23.32 6.70
C VAL A 161 4.48 -22.44 5.45
N LEU A 162 4.15 -21.15 5.58
CA LEU A 162 4.09 -20.21 4.47
C LEU A 162 5.47 -19.95 3.86
N GLU A 163 6.52 -19.84 4.66
CA GLU A 163 7.89 -19.69 4.13
C GLU A 163 8.27 -20.85 3.20
N ARG A 164 7.84 -22.07 3.56
CA ARG A 164 8.17 -23.30 2.84
C ARG A 164 7.23 -23.61 1.66
N LEU A 165 5.91 -23.41 1.82
CA LEU A 165 4.89 -23.87 0.87
C LEU A 165 4.09 -22.73 0.24
N GLY A 166 4.07 -21.57 0.86
CA GLY A 166 3.36 -20.40 0.36
C GLY A 166 4.01 -19.86 -0.91
N ARG A 167 3.23 -19.15 -1.71
CA ARG A 167 3.69 -18.44 -2.90
C ARG A 167 3.44 -16.95 -2.76
N THR A 168 4.18 -16.17 -3.51
CA THR A 168 4.03 -14.71 -3.56
C THR A 168 2.61 -14.32 -3.93
N PRO A 169 1.92 -13.49 -3.14
CA PRO A 169 0.53 -13.08 -3.39
C PRO A 169 0.46 -11.97 -4.45
N LEU A 170 0.92 -12.28 -5.66
CA LEU A 170 0.88 -11.31 -6.76
C LEU A 170 -0.56 -10.90 -7.11
N PRO A 171 -0.78 -9.63 -7.45
CA PRO A 171 -2.07 -9.16 -7.94
C PRO A 171 -2.58 -9.95 -9.15
N PRO A 172 -3.91 -10.19 -9.25
CA PRO A 172 -4.49 -11.00 -10.33
C PRO A 172 -4.19 -10.49 -11.75
N TYR A 173 -4.00 -9.19 -11.92
CA TYR A 173 -3.67 -8.61 -13.22
C TYR A 173 -2.25 -8.97 -13.69
N ILE A 174 -1.27 -9.09 -12.77
CA ILE A 174 0.08 -9.58 -13.11
C ILE A 174 0.00 -11.04 -13.56
N LEU A 175 -0.72 -11.87 -12.80
CA LEU A 175 -0.88 -13.28 -13.12
C LEU A 175 -1.57 -13.48 -14.48
N ARG A 176 -2.59 -12.67 -14.79
CA ARG A 176 -3.27 -12.69 -16.09
C ARG A 176 -2.37 -12.24 -17.23
N ALA A 177 -1.66 -11.11 -17.06
CA ALA A 177 -0.77 -10.60 -18.08
C ALA A 177 0.46 -11.49 -18.36
N ARG A 178 0.76 -12.44 -17.46
CA ARG A 178 1.81 -13.46 -17.66
C ARG A 178 1.29 -14.75 -18.32
N GLN A 179 -0.03 -14.91 -18.52
CA GLN A 179 -0.58 -16.10 -19.16
C GLN A 179 -0.07 -16.21 -20.61
N GLY A 180 0.54 -17.34 -20.93
CA GLY A 180 1.16 -17.57 -22.26
C GLY A 180 2.59 -17.04 -22.41
N GLY A 181 3.16 -16.40 -21.40
CA GLY A 181 4.57 -15.99 -21.37
C GLY A 181 5.49 -16.99 -20.67
N GLU A 182 6.76 -16.62 -20.56
CA GLU A 182 7.75 -17.44 -19.83
C GLU A 182 7.37 -17.59 -18.35
N PRO A 183 7.48 -18.80 -17.78
CA PRO A 183 7.30 -19.02 -16.37
C PRO A 183 8.26 -18.14 -15.56
N ILE A 184 7.77 -17.58 -14.46
CA ILE A 184 8.60 -16.84 -13.50
C ILE A 184 8.63 -17.64 -12.21
N ASP A 185 9.83 -17.91 -11.73
CA ASP A 185 10.05 -18.59 -10.47
C ASP A 185 9.53 -17.75 -9.28
N ASP A 186 8.92 -18.40 -8.29
CA ASP A 186 8.42 -17.74 -7.07
C ASP A 186 9.56 -17.09 -6.26
N ALA A 187 10.77 -17.63 -6.31
CA ALA A 187 11.92 -17.00 -5.65
C ALA A 187 12.20 -15.60 -6.22
N ALA A 188 12.11 -15.46 -7.56
CA ALA A 188 12.23 -14.16 -8.21
C ALA A 188 11.04 -13.24 -7.82
N ASP A 189 9.83 -13.76 -7.78
CA ASP A 189 8.65 -13.00 -7.37
C ASP A 189 8.73 -12.55 -5.91
N ARG A 190 9.19 -13.40 -4.99
CA ARG A 190 9.45 -13.03 -3.59
C ARG A 190 10.45 -11.88 -3.49
N ALA A 191 11.56 -11.95 -4.24
CA ALA A 191 12.56 -10.88 -4.28
C ALA A 191 12.00 -9.58 -4.89
N TRP A 192 11.16 -9.68 -5.91
CA TRP A 192 10.64 -8.49 -6.61
C TRP A 192 9.46 -7.84 -5.90
N TYR A 193 8.61 -8.63 -5.24
CA TYR A 193 7.40 -8.14 -4.58
C TYR A 193 7.61 -7.78 -3.10
N GLN A 194 8.85 -7.49 -2.72
CA GLN A 194 9.24 -7.01 -1.40
C GLN A 194 10.05 -5.73 -1.54
N THR A 195 9.82 -4.76 -0.64
CA THR A 195 10.63 -3.54 -0.59
C THR A 195 11.98 -3.82 0.05
N VAL A 196 12.99 -3.01 -0.27
CA VAL A 196 14.34 -3.14 0.31
C VAL A 196 14.40 -2.76 1.80
N PHE A 197 13.34 -2.15 2.31
CA PHE A 197 13.19 -1.71 3.70
C PHE A 197 12.06 -2.43 4.44
N ALA A 198 11.58 -3.55 3.91
CA ALA A 198 10.53 -4.33 4.57
C ALA A 198 10.98 -4.86 5.93
N GLY A 199 10.17 -4.64 6.96
CA GLY A 199 10.49 -4.99 8.35
C GLY A 199 11.10 -3.84 9.15
N GLY A 200 11.51 -2.73 8.51
CA GLY A 200 12.21 -1.63 9.17
C GLY A 200 13.60 -2.02 9.66
N ASP A 201 14.21 -1.17 10.50
CA ASP A 201 15.54 -1.39 11.07
C ASP A 201 15.50 -2.28 12.35
N ARG A 202 14.46 -3.07 12.55
CA ARG A 202 14.29 -3.93 13.72
C ARG A 202 15.18 -5.18 13.60
N GLU A 203 16.14 -5.34 14.51
CA GLU A 203 17.06 -6.48 14.58
C GLU A 203 16.40 -7.77 15.10
N GLU A 204 15.23 -7.71 15.74
CA GLU A 204 14.56 -8.89 16.31
C GLU A 204 13.49 -9.47 15.38
N PRO A 205 13.39 -10.82 15.32
CA PRO A 205 12.21 -11.45 14.75
C PRO A 205 10.99 -10.99 15.56
N ASP A 206 10.11 -10.26 14.89
CA ASP A 206 8.85 -9.78 15.44
C ASP A 206 8.14 -10.83 16.32
N PRO A 207 7.56 -10.41 17.46
CA PRO A 207 6.57 -11.23 18.13
C PRO A 207 5.48 -11.61 17.12
N PRO A 208 4.75 -12.73 17.32
CA PRO A 208 3.72 -13.14 16.38
C PRO A 208 2.83 -11.94 16.05
N ARG A 209 2.88 -11.51 14.79
CA ARG A 209 2.15 -10.32 14.35
C ARG A 209 0.67 -10.64 14.38
N GLU A 210 -0.10 -9.77 14.99
CA GLU A 210 -1.56 -9.87 14.93
C GLU A 210 -2.09 -9.61 13.52
N HIS A 211 -1.27 -8.98 12.67
CA HIS A 211 -1.66 -8.59 11.31
C HIS A 211 -0.50 -8.73 10.33
N TYR A 212 -0.82 -9.05 9.07
CA TYR A 212 0.13 -9.26 7.99
C TYR A 212 -0.31 -8.58 6.70
N SER A 213 0.66 -8.24 5.84
CA SER A 213 0.37 -7.78 4.49
C SER A 213 0.32 -8.94 3.51
N VAL A 214 -0.74 -8.95 2.71
CA VAL A 214 -0.89 -9.84 1.55
C VAL A 214 -0.66 -9.11 0.23
N ALA A 215 -0.23 -7.84 0.32
CA ALA A 215 0.17 -7.06 -0.84
C ALA A 215 1.33 -6.12 -0.47
N ALA A 216 2.23 -5.87 -1.43
CA ALA A 216 3.35 -4.95 -1.23
C ALA A 216 2.89 -3.48 -1.27
N PRO A 217 3.53 -2.56 -0.52
CA PRO A 217 3.43 -1.13 -0.73
C PRO A 217 4.19 -0.76 -2.01
N THR A 218 3.53 -0.90 -3.16
CA THR A 218 4.18 -1.03 -4.48
C THR A 218 4.99 0.18 -4.92
N ALA A 219 4.67 1.39 -4.47
CA ALA A 219 5.51 2.57 -4.71
C ALA A 219 6.91 2.43 -4.06
N GLY A 220 7.00 1.70 -2.94
CA GLY A 220 8.27 1.38 -2.29
C GLY A 220 9.16 0.42 -3.08
N LEU A 221 8.60 -0.34 -4.02
CA LEU A 221 9.36 -1.28 -4.85
C LEU A 221 10.35 -0.59 -5.78
N HIS A 222 10.19 0.70 -6.04
CA HIS A 222 11.11 1.47 -6.87
C HIS A 222 12.45 1.78 -6.20
N PHE A 223 12.52 1.70 -4.88
CA PHE A 223 13.72 2.08 -4.14
C PHE A 223 14.79 1.00 -4.17
N THR A 224 16.03 1.47 -4.23
CA THR A 224 17.25 0.67 -4.05
C THR A 224 17.99 1.15 -2.81
N PRO A 225 18.86 0.33 -2.18
CA PRO A 225 19.72 0.79 -1.09
C PRO A 225 20.53 2.04 -1.47
N ASP A 226 21.10 2.07 -2.68
CA ASP A 226 21.88 3.20 -3.18
C ASP A 226 21.06 4.49 -3.28
N LEU A 227 19.80 4.40 -3.74
CA LEU A 227 18.92 5.56 -3.78
C LEU A 227 18.60 6.09 -2.37
N LEU A 228 18.38 5.21 -1.40
CA LEU A 228 18.15 5.60 -0.01
C LEU A 228 19.38 6.31 0.58
N VAL A 229 20.58 5.81 0.31
CA VAL A 229 21.84 6.47 0.72
C VAL A 229 21.96 7.87 0.10
N ARG A 230 21.72 8.01 -1.21
CA ARG A 230 21.77 9.31 -1.90
C ARG A 230 20.74 10.31 -1.38
N LEU A 231 19.54 9.86 -1.05
CA LEU A 231 18.52 10.71 -0.41
C LEU A 231 18.99 11.19 0.97
N GLY A 232 19.56 10.31 1.79
CA GLY A 232 20.15 10.69 3.08
C GLY A 232 21.29 11.67 2.94
N GLN A 233 22.20 11.48 1.98
CA GLN A 233 23.30 12.42 1.67
C GLN A 233 22.77 13.79 1.20
N ARG A 234 21.59 13.83 0.56
CA ARG A 234 20.92 15.09 0.20
C ARG A 234 20.28 15.79 1.41
N GLY A 235 20.23 15.13 2.58
CA GLY A 235 19.57 15.64 3.78
C GLY A 235 18.07 15.36 3.82
N VAL A 236 17.56 14.49 2.96
CA VAL A 236 16.16 14.03 3.01
C VAL A 236 15.98 13.07 4.18
N ILE A 237 14.96 13.30 4.99
CA ILE A 237 14.71 12.53 6.20
C ILE A 237 13.71 11.41 5.90
N ARG A 238 14.10 10.17 6.22
CA ARG A 238 13.23 9.00 6.17
C ARG A 238 12.40 8.91 7.45
N ARG A 239 11.10 8.58 7.29
CA ARG A 239 10.18 8.22 8.37
C ARG A 239 9.41 6.98 7.99
N ASP A 240 9.31 6.07 8.92
CA ASP A 240 8.69 4.76 8.70
C ASP A 240 7.34 4.68 9.43
N LEU A 241 6.43 3.93 8.84
CA LEU A 241 5.18 3.48 9.44
C LEU A 241 4.84 2.08 8.90
N ILE A 242 3.88 1.43 9.50
CA ILE A 242 3.37 0.14 9.04
C ILE A 242 1.89 0.30 8.74
N LEU A 243 1.45 -0.16 7.58
CA LEU A 243 0.06 -0.46 7.28
C LEU A 243 0.02 -1.84 6.62
N HIS A 244 -0.78 -2.74 7.19
CA HIS A 244 -0.96 -4.08 6.67
C HIS A 244 -1.97 -4.07 5.53
N VAL A 245 -1.46 -4.27 4.31
CA VAL A 245 -2.26 -4.16 3.08
C VAL A 245 -3.07 -5.44 2.88
N GLY A 246 -4.39 -5.29 2.90
CA GLY A 246 -5.34 -6.38 2.68
C GLY A 246 -5.61 -6.67 1.18
N PRO A 247 -6.34 -7.76 0.88
CA PRO A 247 -6.63 -8.17 -0.50
C PRO A 247 -7.59 -7.22 -1.22
N GLY A 248 -8.26 -6.35 -0.48
CA GLY A 248 -9.23 -5.38 -1.02
C GLY A 248 -8.61 -4.31 -1.92
N THR A 249 -7.32 -3.99 -1.70
CA THR A 249 -6.61 -2.91 -2.41
C THR A 249 -6.58 -3.10 -3.94
N PHE A 250 -6.68 -4.34 -4.42
CA PHE A 250 -6.65 -4.66 -5.86
C PHE A 250 -8.03 -5.00 -6.44
N LYS A 251 -9.10 -4.88 -5.65
CA LYS A 251 -10.46 -5.12 -6.15
C LYS A 251 -10.94 -3.88 -6.92
N PRO A 252 -11.50 -4.05 -8.13
CA PRO A 252 -12.16 -2.95 -8.82
C PRO A 252 -13.36 -2.46 -7.99
N VAL A 253 -13.64 -1.16 -8.05
CA VAL A 253 -14.88 -0.62 -7.50
C VAL A 253 -16.05 -1.08 -8.39
N THR A 254 -16.99 -1.81 -7.79
CA THR A 254 -18.19 -2.31 -8.49
C THR A 254 -19.41 -1.39 -8.32
N ALA A 255 -19.36 -0.47 -7.34
CA ALA A 255 -20.40 0.53 -7.13
C ALA A 255 -20.41 1.56 -8.27
N GLU A 256 -21.56 2.15 -8.55
CA GLU A 256 -21.68 3.25 -9.52
C GLU A 256 -21.12 4.58 -8.97
N ASN A 257 -21.21 4.76 -7.66
CA ASN A 257 -20.71 5.92 -6.94
C ASN A 257 -19.72 5.48 -5.87
N LEU A 258 -18.62 6.24 -5.67
CA LEU A 258 -17.64 5.96 -4.64
C LEU A 258 -18.22 6.01 -3.22
N ALA A 259 -19.26 6.81 -2.98
CA ALA A 259 -19.93 6.88 -1.68
C ALA A 259 -20.51 5.52 -1.24
N ASP A 260 -20.91 4.68 -2.20
CA ASP A 260 -21.49 3.35 -1.96
C ASP A 260 -20.41 2.24 -1.85
N HIS A 261 -19.16 2.57 -2.11
CA HIS A 261 -18.06 1.60 -2.01
C HIS A 261 -17.67 1.35 -0.56
N VAL A 262 -17.64 0.08 -0.17
CA VAL A 262 -17.18 -0.34 1.16
C VAL A 262 -15.69 -0.59 1.13
N MET A 263 -14.95 0.26 1.84
CA MET A 263 -13.52 0.08 2.02
C MET A 263 -13.23 -1.06 2.98
N HIS A 264 -12.20 -1.85 2.68
CA HIS A 264 -11.67 -2.81 3.63
C HIS A 264 -10.89 -2.08 4.73
N ARG A 265 -11.09 -2.53 5.97
CA ARG A 265 -10.34 -2.04 7.12
C ARG A 265 -8.92 -2.59 7.09
N GLU A 266 -7.92 -1.71 7.24
CA GLU A 266 -6.51 -2.04 7.24
C GLU A 266 -5.83 -1.52 8.51
N TRP A 267 -5.02 -2.35 9.15
CA TRP A 267 -4.36 -2.05 10.40
C TRP A 267 -3.07 -1.29 10.16
N PHE A 268 -2.79 -0.31 11.02
CA PHE A 268 -1.57 0.47 10.94
C PHE A 268 -0.90 0.64 12.31
N GLU A 269 0.41 0.89 12.25
CA GLU A 269 1.24 1.28 13.38
C GLU A 269 2.14 2.44 12.96
N VAL A 270 2.21 3.49 13.79
CA VAL A 270 3.09 4.64 13.58
C VAL A 270 4.04 4.75 14.77
N PRO A 271 5.35 4.60 14.54
CA PRO A 271 6.36 4.70 15.58
C PRO A 271 6.39 6.07 16.28
N PRO A 272 6.82 6.12 17.55
CA PRO A 272 6.83 7.37 18.33
C PRO A 272 7.67 8.49 17.70
N GLU A 273 8.82 8.15 17.12
CA GLU A 273 9.69 9.11 16.43
C GLU A 273 9.03 9.72 15.21
N THR A 274 8.28 8.91 14.45
CA THR A 274 7.50 9.37 13.30
C THR A 274 6.37 10.30 13.72
N LEU A 275 5.66 9.98 14.82
CA LEU A 275 4.60 10.83 15.38
C LEU A 275 5.15 12.16 15.89
N LYS A 276 6.27 12.13 16.62
CA LYS A 276 6.92 13.34 17.17
C LYS A 276 7.34 14.29 16.06
N ASP A 277 7.98 13.78 15.01
CA ASP A 277 8.41 14.58 13.87
C ASP A 277 7.20 15.18 13.12
N LEU A 278 6.17 14.37 12.85
CA LEU A 278 4.94 14.83 12.21
C LEU A 278 4.22 15.91 13.03
N ALA A 279 4.17 15.77 14.35
CA ALA A 279 3.56 16.74 15.24
C ALA A 279 4.36 18.07 15.30
N ALA A 280 5.69 17.99 15.29
CA ALA A 280 6.54 19.16 15.23
C ALA A 280 6.31 19.96 13.94
N LEU A 281 6.28 19.28 12.81
CA LEU A 281 5.98 19.89 11.50
C LEU A 281 4.59 20.53 11.46
N SER A 282 3.58 19.85 12.01
CA SER A 282 2.21 20.36 12.04
C SER A 282 2.07 21.63 12.90
N ARG A 283 2.77 21.70 14.04
CA ARG A 283 2.81 22.91 14.89
C ARG A 283 3.47 24.08 14.18
N SER A 284 4.67 23.87 13.62
CA SER A 284 5.39 24.92 12.89
C SER A 284 4.55 25.51 11.74
N ARG A 285 3.76 24.69 11.06
CA ARG A 285 2.83 25.14 10.00
C ARG A 285 1.70 25.98 10.55
N SER A 286 1.10 25.59 11.69
CA SER A 286 0.00 26.33 12.30
C SER A 286 0.47 27.71 12.82
N GLU A 287 1.66 27.81 13.36
CA GLU A 287 2.25 29.07 13.81
C GLU A 287 2.50 30.01 12.62
N THR A 288 3.06 29.51 11.52
CA THR A 288 3.29 30.31 10.30
C THR A 288 1.98 30.77 9.66
N ASP A 289 0.93 29.96 9.72
CA ASP A 289 -0.41 30.31 9.22
C ASP A 289 -1.09 31.40 10.09
N ALA A 290 -0.86 31.37 11.39
CA ALA A 290 -1.38 32.37 12.33
C ALA A 290 -0.73 33.75 12.13
N GLU A 291 0.57 33.80 11.86
CA GLU A 291 1.31 35.03 11.56
C GLU A 291 0.97 35.61 10.17
N GLY A 292 0.51 34.79 9.24
CA GLY A 292 0.22 35.15 7.84
C GLY A 292 -1.20 35.65 7.53
N GLY A 293 -2.11 35.73 8.51
CA GLY A 293 -3.50 36.19 8.35
C GLY A 293 -4.47 35.09 7.93
N ALA A 294 -5.52 34.89 8.74
CA ALA A 294 -6.57 33.91 8.52
C ALA A 294 -7.41 34.28 7.27
N GLY A 295 -7.37 33.48 6.22
CA GLY A 295 -8.28 33.63 5.07
C GLY A 295 -7.79 33.13 3.70
N ALA A 296 -6.52 32.82 3.53
CA ALA A 296 -6.03 32.34 2.24
C ALA A 296 -6.28 30.82 2.07
N PRO A 297 -6.79 30.34 0.91
CA PRO A 297 -6.94 28.91 0.66
C PRO A 297 -5.57 28.21 0.70
N ARG A 298 -5.55 26.97 1.17
CA ARG A 298 -4.31 26.17 1.37
C ARG A 298 -3.43 26.07 0.11
N SER A 299 -4.04 26.11 -1.08
CA SER A 299 -3.34 26.18 -2.37
C SER A 299 -2.48 27.46 -2.53
N ALA A 300 -2.96 28.60 -2.01
CA ALA A 300 -2.21 29.86 -2.01
C ALA A 300 -1.16 29.90 -0.88
N ARG A 301 -1.36 29.17 0.22
CA ARG A 301 -0.40 29.02 1.32
C ARG A 301 0.81 28.19 0.90
N ASN A 302 0.63 27.13 0.11
CA ASN A 302 1.71 26.31 -0.44
C ASN A 302 2.67 27.09 -1.35
N ALA A 303 2.19 28.11 -2.04
CA ALA A 303 3.03 28.97 -2.89
C ALA A 303 3.94 29.93 -2.08
N ARG A 304 3.57 30.27 -0.83
CA ARG A 304 4.36 31.13 0.07
C ARG A 304 5.38 30.37 0.90
N ASN A 305 5.20 29.06 1.08
CA ASN A 305 6.02 28.21 1.95
C ASN A 305 7.27 27.63 1.25
N SER A 306 8.01 28.44 0.50
CA SER A 306 9.33 28.06 -0.04
C SER A 306 10.38 27.74 1.05
N ARG A 307 10.04 27.92 2.33
CA ARG A 307 10.92 27.70 3.49
C ARG A 307 10.60 26.46 4.33
N ASN A 308 9.40 25.84 4.17
CA ASN A 308 9.02 24.69 4.97
C ASN A 308 9.33 23.39 4.23
N SER A 309 9.90 22.44 4.98
CA SER A 309 10.14 21.08 4.51
C SER A 309 8.84 20.37 4.11
N LEU A 310 8.90 19.61 3.04
CA LEU A 310 7.74 18.87 2.51
C LEU A 310 7.54 17.54 3.25
N ILE A 311 6.28 17.17 3.43
CA ILE A 311 5.87 15.84 3.85
C ILE A 311 5.36 15.09 2.62
N ILE A 312 6.11 14.07 2.21
CA ILE A 312 5.84 13.31 1.00
C ILE A 312 5.61 11.84 1.38
N ALA A 313 4.46 11.32 1.01
CA ALA A 313 4.14 9.91 1.21
C ALA A 313 4.66 9.05 0.05
N VAL A 314 5.28 7.93 0.36
CA VAL A 314 5.62 6.89 -0.61
C VAL A 314 4.51 5.84 -0.60
N GLY A 315 3.63 5.94 -1.59
CA GLY A 315 2.46 5.06 -1.78
C GLY A 315 1.17 5.55 -1.13
N THR A 316 0.06 5.13 -1.71
CA THR A 316 -1.30 5.47 -1.28
C THR A 316 -1.65 4.91 0.10
N THR A 317 -1.04 3.80 0.51
CA THR A 317 -1.19 3.22 1.86
C THR A 317 -0.61 4.15 2.92
N THR A 318 0.55 4.76 2.66
CA THR A 318 1.17 5.76 3.53
C THR A 318 0.28 7.01 3.64
N VAL A 319 -0.28 7.49 2.51
CA VAL A 319 -1.25 8.59 2.51
C VAL A 319 -2.43 8.29 3.42
N ARG A 320 -3.05 7.12 3.25
CA ARG A 320 -4.22 6.74 4.04
C ARG A 320 -3.91 6.66 5.53
N THR A 321 -2.74 6.11 5.90
CA THR A 321 -2.32 6.07 7.31
C THR A 321 -2.21 7.49 7.87
N LEU A 322 -1.45 8.36 7.22
CA LEU A 322 -1.19 9.72 7.72
C LEU A 322 -2.48 10.53 7.81
N GLU A 323 -3.35 10.47 6.80
CA GLU A 323 -4.62 11.20 6.79
C GLU A 323 -5.68 10.59 7.75
N SER A 324 -5.45 9.37 8.24
CA SER A 324 -6.28 8.74 9.27
C SER A 324 -5.89 9.12 10.70
N LEU A 325 -4.74 9.74 10.90
CA LEU A 325 -4.29 10.14 12.24
C LEU A 325 -5.18 11.23 12.83
N PRO A 326 -5.39 11.24 14.16
CA PRO A 326 -6.17 12.28 14.82
C PRO A 326 -5.48 13.64 14.72
N SER A 327 -6.27 14.71 14.83
CA SER A 327 -5.76 16.07 14.96
C SER A 327 -6.40 16.74 16.19
N PRO A 328 -5.62 17.15 17.20
CA PRO A 328 -4.16 17.09 17.28
C PRO A 328 -3.63 15.66 17.41
N LEU A 329 -2.35 15.47 17.05
CA LEU A 329 -1.67 14.20 17.22
C LEU A 329 -1.47 13.90 18.72
N PRO A 330 -1.70 12.66 19.19
CA PRO A 330 -1.52 12.28 20.58
C PRO A 330 -0.05 12.05 20.90
N VAL A 331 0.72 13.11 20.89
CA VAL A 331 2.15 13.08 21.28
C VAL A 331 2.23 13.38 22.75
N GLY A 332 2.49 12.37 23.58
CA GLY A 332 2.73 12.54 25.01
C GLY A 332 4.07 13.20 25.29
N GLU A 333 4.15 13.93 26.42
CA GLU A 333 5.41 14.52 26.93
C GLU A 333 6.39 13.44 27.42
N SER A 334 5.91 12.23 27.70
CA SER A 334 6.74 11.12 28.16
C SER A 334 7.59 10.52 27.03
N PRO A 335 8.89 10.28 27.26
CA PRO A 335 9.73 9.54 26.31
C PRO A 335 9.30 8.09 26.10
N ASP A 336 8.50 7.52 27.01
CA ASP A 336 7.99 6.13 26.99
C ASP A 336 6.66 5.96 26.25
N THR A 337 6.25 6.93 25.43
CA THR A 337 5.04 6.78 24.59
C THR A 337 5.27 5.67 23.57
N GLY A 338 4.49 4.60 23.67
CA GLY A 338 4.53 3.49 22.69
C GLY A 338 4.05 3.91 21.30
N PRO A 339 4.11 3.02 20.31
CA PRO A 339 3.60 3.29 18.96
C PRO A 339 2.09 3.56 19.00
N LEU A 340 1.63 4.42 18.08
CA LEU A 340 0.21 4.62 17.83
C LEU A 340 -0.28 3.51 16.91
N ARG A 341 -1.25 2.72 17.35
CA ARG A 341 -1.88 1.67 16.58
C ARG A 341 -3.32 2.03 16.25
N GLY A 342 -3.78 1.58 15.12
CA GLY A 342 -5.16 1.80 14.71
C GLY A 342 -5.54 1.02 13.47
N ALA A 343 -6.74 1.29 12.99
CA ALA A 343 -7.21 0.74 11.73
C ALA A 343 -7.87 1.83 10.90
N THR A 344 -7.75 1.74 9.57
CA THR A 344 -8.33 2.71 8.66
C THR A 344 -9.12 2.02 7.56
N ASP A 345 -10.31 2.55 7.29
CA ASP A 345 -11.12 2.29 6.11
C ASP A 345 -11.36 3.61 5.33
N LEU A 346 -10.48 4.60 5.52
CA LEU A 346 -10.58 5.93 4.93
C LEU A 346 -10.58 5.84 3.40
N LEU A 347 -11.66 6.34 2.79
CA LEU A 347 -11.77 6.58 1.36
C LEU A 347 -11.40 8.03 1.06
N ILE A 348 -10.34 8.23 0.30
CA ILE A 348 -9.89 9.54 -0.16
C ILE A 348 -10.29 9.74 -1.61
N ALA A 349 -11.10 10.77 -1.87
CA ALA A 349 -11.53 11.18 -3.21
C ALA A 349 -11.87 12.68 -3.20
N PRO A 350 -11.97 13.35 -4.35
CA PRO A 350 -12.40 14.76 -4.38
C PRO A 350 -13.84 14.96 -3.78
N PRO A 351 -14.07 16.05 -3.02
CA PRO A 351 -13.11 17.01 -2.51
C PRO A 351 -12.52 16.53 -1.17
N HIS A 352 -11.22 16.25 -1.12
CA HIS A 352 -10.53 15.90 0.12
C HIS A 352 -9.43 16.93 0.41
N GLU A 353 -9.41 17.47 1.61
CA GLU A 353 -8.36 18.37 2.09
C GLU A 353 -7.31 17.57 2.86
N PHE A 354 -6.11 17.46 2.29
CA PHE A 354 -4.99 16.79 2.94
C PHE A 354 -4.50 17.59 4.14
N ARG A 355 -4.47 16.95 5.31
CA ARG A 355 -4.09 17.59 6.58
C ARG A 355 -2.59 17.57 6.82
N TYR A 356 -1.97 16.46 6.50
CA TYR A 356 -0.57 16.21 6.82
C TYR A 356 0.35 16.27 5.59
N LEU A 357 -0.16 15.96 4.39
CA LEU A 357 0.66 15.73 3.21
C LEU A 357 0.80 16.94 2.29
N ASP A 358 2.00 17.11 1.74
CA ASP A 358 2.28 18.07 0.67
C ASP A 358 2.37 17.39 -0.69
N GLY A 359 2.88 16.14 -0.72
CA GLY A 359 3.09 15.42 -1.97
C GLY A 359 3.05 13.91 -1.79
N MET A 360 3.17 13.21 -2.91
CA MET A 360 3.13 11.74 -2.95
C MET A 360 3.97 11.20 -4.11
N LEU A 361 4.74 10.13 -3.83
CA LEU A 361 5.27 9.24 -4.85
C LEU A 361 4.37 8.01 -4.95
N THR A 362 3.85 7.69 -6.12
CA THR A 362 2.94 6.56 -6.32
C THR A 362 3.14 5.89 -7.67
N ASN A 363 2.54 4.71 -7.88
CA ASN A 363 2.45 4.06 -9.20
C ASN A 363 1.31 4.66 -10.03
N PHE A 364 1.25 4.34 -11.31
CA PHE A 364 0.05 4.53 -12.11
C PHE A 364 -1.00 3.46 -11.79
N HIS A 365 -2.23 3.89 -11.49
CA HIS A 365 -3.29 3.03 -10.96
C HIS A 365 -4.29 2.59 -12.04
N LEU A 366 -5.08 1.57 -11.68
CA LEU A 366 -6.19 1.02 -12.47
C LEU A 366 -7.28 2.06 -12.71
N PRO A 367 -7.92 2.07 -13.91
CA PRO A 367 -9.18 2.78 -14.08
C PRO A 367 -10.22 2.29 -13.05
N ARG A 368 -11.13 3.18 -12.66
CA ARG A 368 -12.24 2.89 -11.74
C ARG A 368 -11.80 2.33 -10.38
N SER A 369 -10.65 2.77 -9.85
CA SER A 369 -10.12 2.33 -8.56
C SER A 369 -10.15 3.43 -7.50
N THR A 370 -10.23 3.04 -6.22
CA THR A 370 -10.11 3.96 -5.09
C THR A 370 -8.74 4.64 -5.02
N LEU A 371 -7.69 3.97 -5.53
CA LEU A 371 -6.34 4.52 -5.59
C LEU A 371 -6.26 5.67 -6.61
N LEU A 372 -6.97 5.54 -7.74
CA LEU A 372 -7.07 6.61 -8.73
C LEU A 372 -7.88 7.79 -8.19
N ALA A 373 -8.92 7.53 -7.39
CA ALA A 373 -9.69 8.56 -6.71
C ALA A 373 -8.83 9.38 -5.73
N LEU A 374 -7.90 8.73 -5.03
CA LEU A 374 -6.95 9.41 -4.14
C LEU A 374 -6.02 10.33 -4.94
N VAL A 375 -5.50 9.87 -6.08
CA VAL A 375 -4.70 10.74 -6.98
C VAL A 375 -5.55 11.91 -7.46
N ALA A 376 -6.81 11.67 -7.88
CA ALA A 376 -7.74 12.72 -8.28
C ALA A 376 -7.98 13.76 -7.17
N ALA A 377 -8.04 13.32 -5.90
CA ALA A 377 -8.16 14.23 -4.77
C ALA A 377 -6.96 15.18 -4.64
N MET A 378 -5.76 14.71 -5.05
CA MET A 378 -4.54 15.50 -4.94
C MET A 378 -4.33 16.46 -6.12
N VAL A 379 -4.68 16.06 -7.34
CA VAL A 379 -4.39 16.85 -8.56
C VAL A 379 -5.63 17.44 -9.24
N GLY A 380 -6.85 17.00 -8.86
CA GLY A 380 -8.10 17.31 -9.55
C GLY A 380 -8.39 16.36 -10.72
N LEU A 381 -9.67 16.16 -11.06
CA LEU A 381 -10.09 15.20 -12.09
C LEU A 381 -9.58 15.56 -13.50
N GLU A 382 -9.70 16.82 -13.89
CA GLU A 382 -9.26 17.26 -15.22
C GLU A 382 -7.75 17.00 -15.43
N ARG A 383 -6.94 17.39 -14.44
CA ARG A 383 -5.50 17.19 -14.49
C ARG A 383 -5.13 15.71 -14.40
N LEU A 384 -5.88 14.91 -13.63
CA LEU A 384 -5.70 13.47 -13.60
C LEU A 384 -5.79 12.87 -15.01
N HIS A 385 -6.84 13.20 -15.76
CA HIS A 385 -7.02 12.69 -17.12
C HIS A 385 -5.90 13.13 -18.06
N ALA A 386 -5.47 14.40 -17.97
CA ALA A 386 -4.34 14.90 -18.77
C ALA A 386 -3.03 14.15 -18.46
N ILE A 387 -2.72 13.93 -17.16
CA ILE A 387 -1.53 13.19 -16.72
C ILE A 387 -1.57 11.75 -17.25
N TYR A 388 -2.71 11.06 -17.15
CA TYR A 388 -2.84 9.68 -17.58
C TYR A 388 -2.82 9.53 -19.10
N ALA A 389 -3.40 10.48 -19.84
CA ALA A 389 -3.29 10.55 -21.30
C ALA A 389 -1.83 10.74 -21.75
N GLU A 390 -1.08 11.64 -21.11
CA GLU A 390 0.35 11.86 -21.37
C GLU A 390 1.18 10.60 -21.05
N ALA A 391 0.90 9.95 -19.91
CA ALA A 391 1.59 8.71 -19.52
C ALA A 391 1.35 7.59 -20.55
N ILE A 392 0.11 7.43 -21.02
CA ILE A 392 -0.24 6.43 -22.05
C ILE A 392 0.42 6.75 -23.38
N ALA A 393 0.35 8.01 -23.84
CA ALA A 393 0.95 8.45 -25.10
C ALA A 393 2.48 8.23 -25.11
N ARG A 394 3.11 8.36 -23.97
CA ARG A 394 4.57 8.13 -23.81
C ARG A 394 4.90 6.71 -23.36
N GLU A 395 3.94 5.79 -23.38
CA GLU A 395 4.14 4.38 -23.06
C GLU A 395 4.76 4.16 -21.67
N TYR A 396 4.31 4.90 -20.65
CA TYR A 396 4.61 4.57 -19.27
C TYR A 396 3.99 3.23 -18.91
N ARG A 397 4.68 2.48 -18.05
CA ARG A 397 4.21 1.19 -17.57
C ARG A 397 3.33 1.39 -16.33
N PHE A 398 2.30 0.58 -16.22
CA PHE A 398 1.25 0.72 -15.22
C PHE A 398 1.32 -0.36 -14.15
N TYR A 399 0.74 -0.08 -12.99
CA TYR A 399 0.53 -0.93 -11.82
C TYR A 399 1.79 -1.21 -11.00
N SER A 400 1.78 -2.35 -10.23
CA SER A 400 2.75 -2.64 -9.16
C SER A 400 4.21 -2.61 -9.59
N TYR A 401 4.51 -3.09 -10.80
CA TYR A 401 5.86 -3.11 -11.38
C TYR A 401 6.07 -2.03 -12.45
N GLY A 402 5.10 -1.17 -12.58
CA GLY A 402 5.12 -0.09 -13.56
C GLY A 402 6.11 1.01 -13.24
N ASP A 403 5.83 2.17 -13.80
CA ASP A 403 6.60 3.39 -13.58
C ASP A 403 5.96 4.21 -12.43
N ALA A 404 6.62 5.27 -12.01
CA ALA A 404 6.22 6.10 -10.88
C ALA A 404 5.65 7.44 -11.33
N MET A 405 4.86 8.05 -10.44
CA MET A 405 4.43 9.45 -10.51
C MET A 405 4.77 10.14 -9.19
N LEU A 406 5.48 11.27 -9.26
CA LEU A 406 5.79 12.15 -8.14
C LEU A 406 4.91 13.39 -8.24
N ILE A 407 4.07 13.62 -7.24
CA ILE A 407 3.20 14.80 -7.15
C ILE A 407 3.77 15.71 -6.08
N LEU A 408 4.11 16.94 -6.48
CA LEU A 408 4.66 17.99 -5.61
C LEU A 408 3.73 19.22 -5.60
N PRO A 409 3.86 20.12 -4.61
CA PRO A 409 3.12 21.37 -4.54
C PRO A 409 3.22 22.25 -5.76
#